data_cedaed9628bb3c108d1d4a45344643d1
#
_entry.id   cedaed9628bb3c108d1d4a45344643d1
#
_cell.length_a   1.000
_cell.length_b   1.000
_cell.length_c   1.000
_cell.angle_alpha   90.00
_cell.angle_beta   90.00
_cell.angle_gamma   90.00
#
_symmetry.space_group_name_H-M   'P 1'
#
loop_
_entity.id
_entity.type
_entity.pdbx_description
1 polymer ?
#
loop_
_entity_poly.entity_id
_entity_poly.type
_entity_poly.pdbx_seq_one_letter_code
_entity_poly.pdbx_strand_id
1 'polypeptide(L)'
;MQIINLVMKYFIITILIGLCLTVSVMASEVSPGVLRTPDSQFENLKDYPFVPNYMEIQGLRVHYLDEGPKDADPIFLLHGEPTWSYLFRKMIPVLTDAGHRVIVPDMIGFGKSDKFISKHDYSYEHHINIMKELVQRLDLNDTTFFGQDWGGLVGLRVVAEM
;
A
#
# COMPACT_ATOMS: atom_id res chain seq x y z
N MET A 1 46.37 37.30 -1.47
CA MET A 1 45.30 37.32 -2.50
C MET A 1 44.99 35.94 -3.07
N GLN A 2 45.96 35.08 -3.36
CA GLN A 2 45.71 33.70 -3.90
C GLN A 2 45.02 32.72 -2.91
N ILE A 3 45.33 32.77 -1.61
CA ILE A 3 44.77 31.88 -0.58
C ILE A 3 43.28 32.18 -0.36
N ILE A 4 42.89 33.46 -0.37
CA ILE A 4 41.46 33.84 -0.19
C ILE A 4 40.59 33.34 -1.36
N ASN A 5 41.13 33.40 -2.58
CA ASN A 5 40.43 32.89 -3.76
C ASN A 5 40.28 31.35 -3.75
N LEU A 6 41.25 30.63 -3.18
CA LEU A 6 41.21 29.18 -3.05
C LEU A 6 40.13 28.74 -2.01
N VAL A 7 40.15 29.40 -0.83
CA VAL A 7 39.15 29.12 0.23
C VAL A 7 37.74 29.43 -0.23
N MET A 8 37.54 30.54 -0.94
CA MET A 8 36.24 30.93 -1.47
C MET A 8 35.73 29.96 -2.55
N LYS A 9 36.63 29.41 -3.37
CA LYS A 9 36.29 28.39 -4.38
C LYS A 9 35.83 27.06 -3.76
N TYR A 10 36.48 26.60 -2.71
CA TYR A 10 36.06 25.40 -1.98
C TYR A 10 34.77 25.61 -1.19
N PHE A 11 34.59 26.82 -0.62
CA PHE A 11 33.36 27.16 0.10
C PHE A 11 32.13 27.17 -0.84
N ILE A 12 32.27 27.72 -2.05
CA ILE A 12 31.19 27.71 -3.08
C ILE A 12 30.93 26.29 -3.58
N ILE A 13 31.94 25.45 -3.77
CA ILE A 13 31.80 24.06 -4.18
C ILE A 13 31.10 23.25 -3.09
N THR A 14 31.40 23.48 -1.81
CA THR A 14 30.75 22.79 -0.69
C THR A 14 29.28 23.20 -0.55
N ILE A 15 28.93 24.47 -0.81
CA ILE A 15 27.55 24.95 -0.80
C ILE A 15 26.75 24.35 -2.00
N LEU A 16 27.35 24.25 -3.19
CA LEU A 16 26.73 23.67 -4.36
C LEU A 16 26.51 22.15 -4.22
N ILE A 17 27.39 21.43 -3.54
CA ILE A 17 27.24 20.00 -3.26
C ILE A 17 26.18 19.77 -2.15
N GLY A 18 26.10 20.68 -1.17
CA GLY A 18 25.09 20.62 -0.10
C GLY A 18 23.65 20.93 -0.57
N LEU A 19 23.47 21.59 -1.72
CA LEU A 19 22.15 21.97 -2.23
C LEU A 19 21.53 20.93 -3.17
N CYS A 20 22.21 19.82 -3.43
CA CYS A 20 21.81 18.87 -4.50
C CYS A 20 21.26 17.53 -4.01
N LEU A 21 20.84 17.36 -2.75
CA LEU A 21 20.40 16.05 -2.25
C LEU A 21 19.14 16.05 -1.38
N THR A 22 18.18 16.93 -1.63
CA THR A 22 16.81 16.67 -1.20
C THR A 22 15.95 16.37 -2.40
N VAL A 23 16.11 15.20 -3.00
CA VAL A 23 15.05 14.63 -3.83
C VAL A 23 13.93 14.28 -2.86
N SER A 24 13.00 15.21 -2.65
CA SER A 24 11.72 14.89 -2.04
C SER A 24 11.04 13.89 -2.95
N VAL A 25 11.09 12.60 -2.62
CA VAL A 25 10.34 11.57 -3.31
C VAL A 25 8.88 11.75 -2.90
N MET A 26 8.19 12.59 -3.66
CA MET A 26 6.78 12.90 -3.46
C MET A 26 5.91 11.90 -4.23
N ALA A 27 4.68 11.68 -3.76
CA ALA A 27 3.70 10.97 -4.57
C ALA A 27 3.54 11.65 -5.93
N SER A 28 3.46 10.88 -7.01
CA SER A 28 3.26 11.38 -8.36
C SER A 28 1.81 11.22 -8.79
N GLU A 29 1.27 12.21 -9.49
CA GLU A 29 -0.02 12.08 -10.17
C GLU A 29 0.16 11.14 -11.38
N VAL A 30 -0.57 10.01 -11.35
CA VAL A 30 -0.48 8.94 -12.37
C VAL A 30 -1.63 8.98 -13.36
N SER A 31 -2.74 9.60 -12.97
CA SER A 31 -3.88 9.96 -13.81
C SER A 31 -4.59 11.15 -13.18
N PRO A 32 -5.45 11.89 -13.91
CA PRO A 32 -6.12 13.06 -13.35
C PRO A 32 -6.81 12.77 -12.01
N GLY A 33 -6.40 13.47 -10.95
CA GLY A 33 -6.95 13.32 -9.60
C GLY A 33 -6.45 12.12 -8.80
N VAL A 34 -5.46 11.34 -9.32
CA VAL A 34 -4.95 10.13 -8.68
C VAL A 34 -3.46 10.20 -8.43
N LEU A 35 -3.06 10.05 -7.18
CA LEU A 35 -1.66 9.97 -6.75
C LEU A 35 -1.23 8.53 -6.54
N ARG A 36 0.06 8.28 -6.78
CA ARG A 36 0.74 7.04 -6.42
C ARG A 36 1.98 7.33 -5.61
N THR A 37 2.11 6.67 -4.46
CA THR A 37 3.35 6.68 -3.70
C THR A 37 4.38 5.86 -4.45
N PRO A 38 5.60 6.39 -4.69
CA PRO A 38 6.66 5.63 -5.36
C PRO A 38 7.02 4.36 -4.60
N ASP A 39 7.25 3.27 -5.32
CA ASP A 39 7.53 1.96 -4.72
C ASP A 39 8.83 1.98 -3.87
N SER A 40 9.77 2.88 -4.17
CA SER A 40 10.98 3.12 -3.35
C SER A 40 10.71 3.54 -1.91
N GLN A 41 9.53 4.08 -1.60
CA GLN A 41 9.15 4.43 -0.22
C GLN A 41 8.79 3.19 0.62
N PHE A 42 8.64 2.05 -0.01
CA PHE A 42 8.28 0.78 0.64
C PHE A 42 9.42 -0.23 0.65
N GLU A 43 10.64 0.22 0.30
CA GLU A 43 11.84 -0.61 0.35
C GLU A 43 12.38 -0.73 1.78
N ASN A 44 13.00 -1.87 2.08
CA ASN A 44 13.67 -2.14 3.36
C ASN A 44 12.79 -1.97 4.60
N LEU A 45 11.49 -2.21 4.48
CA LEU A 45 10.58 -2.20 5.62
C LEU A 45 10.87 -3.37 6.55
N LYS A 46 10.98 -3.08 7.85
CA LYS A 46 11.27 -4.10 8.87
C LYS A 46 10.15 -5.14 8.93
N ASP A 47 10.54 -6.41 8.91
CA ASP A 47 9.63 -7.55 9.00
C ASP A 47 8.54 -7.58 7.91
N TYR A 48 8.84 -7.06 6.70
CA TYR A 48 7.89 -6.99 5.58
C TYR A 48 8.53 -7.48 4.27
N PRO A 49 8.86 -8.78 4.17
CA PRO A 49 9.57 -9.34 3.02
C PRO A 49 8.64 -9.74 1.85
N PHE A 50 7.37 -9.36 1.89
CA PHE A 50 6.34 -9.84 0.97
C PHE A 50 6.45 -9.21 -0.40
N VAL A 51 6.21 -10.02 -1.44
CA VAL A 51 6.16 -9.57 -2.83
C VAL A 51 4.82 -8.90 -3.10
N PRO A 52 4.80 -7.65 -3.58
CA PRO A 52 3.56 -6.97 -3.86
C PRO A 52 2.86 -7.56 -5.09
N ASN A 53 1.53 -7.70 -5.01
CA ASN A 53 0.67 -7.92 -6.15
C ASN A 53 -0.17 -6.67 -6.41
N TYR A 54 -0.56 -6.47 -7.66
CA TYR A 54 -1.36 -5.32 -8.06
C TYR A 54 -2.48 -5.75 -8.99
N MET A 55 -3.65 -5.15 -8.80
CA MET A 55 -4.80 -5.32 -9.67
C MET A 55 -5.36 -3.95 -10.02
N GLU A 56 -5.67 -3.73 -11.30
CA GLU A 56 -6.39 -2.52 -11.69
C GLU A 56 -7.89 -2.76 -11.51
N ILE A 57 -8.51 -1.95 -10.65
CA ILE A 57 -9.94 -1.98 -10.34
C ILE A 57 -10.48 -0.57 -10.51
N GLN A 58 -11.47 -0.38 -11.37
CA GLN A 58 -12.10 0.90 -11.67
C GLN A 58 -11.09 2.01 -12.03
N GLY A 59 -10.01 1.64 -12.75
CA GLY A 59 -8.95 2.57 -13.17
C GLY A 59 -7.95 2.93 -12.07
N LEU A 60 -8.00 2.28 -10.91
CA LEU A 60 -7.09 2.47 -9.79
C LEU A 60 -6.23 1.23 -9.57
N ARG A 61 -4.95 1.43 -9.27
CA ARG A 61 -4.07 0.35 -8.80
C ARG A 61 -4.42 0.00 -7.36
N VAL A 62 -4.86 -1.24 -7.15
CA VAL A 62 -5.07 -1.84 -5.84
C VAL A 62 -3.92 -2.78 -5.55
N HIS A 63 -3.20 -2.55 -4.46
CA HIS A 63 -2.17 -3.45 -3.94
C HIS A 63 -2.79 -4.51 -3.06
N TYR A 64 -2.25 -5.73 -3.11
CA TYR A 64 -2.56 -6.79 -2.15
C TYR A 64 -1.38 -7.75 -1.99
N LEU A 65 -1.30 -8.37 -0.83
CA LEU A 65 -0.47 -9.54 -0.60
C LEU A 65 -1.30 -10.80 -0.83
N ASP A 66 -0.65 -11.85 -1.32
CA ASP A 66 -1.25 -13.17 -1.53
C ASP A 66 -0.20 -14.22 -1.19
N GLU A 67 -0.17 -14.62 0.07
CA GLU A 67 0.85 -15.46 0.67
C GLU A 67 0.30 -16.84 1.05
N GLY A 68 1.17 -17.84 1.09
CA GLY A 68 0.82 -19.23 1.42
C GLY A 68 0.33 -20.05 0.22
N PRO A 69 -0.16 -21.29 0.45
CA PRO A 69 -0.63 -22.19 -0.58
C PRO A 69 -1.86 -21.64 -1.30
N LYS A 70 -1.83 -21.63 -2.64
CA LYS A 70 -2.90 -21.01 -3.45
C LYS A 70 -4.21 -21.79 -3.47
N ASP A 71 -4.15 -23.05 -3.14
CA ASP A 71 -5.26 -24.02 -3.08
C ASP A 71 -5.83 -24.19 -1.66
N ALA A 72 -5.27 -23.49 -0.66
CA ALA A 72 -5.79 -23.52 0.70
C ALA A 72 -6.94 -22.50 0.90
N ASP A 73 -7.78 -22.78 1.91
CA ASP A 73 -8.85 -21.88 2.32
C ASP A 73 -8.29 -20.50 2.67
N PRO A 74 -8.79 -19.41 2.05
CA PRO A 74 -8.22 -18.10 2.21
C PRO A 74 -8.64 -17.43 3.51
N ILE A 75 -7.68 -16.67 4.08
CA ILE A 75 -7.93 -15.71 5.15
C ILE A 75 -7.78 -14.31 4.57
N PHE A 76 -8.83 -13.51 4.59
CA PHE A 76 -8.85 -12.14 4.10
C PHE A 76 -8.69 -11.17 5.26
N LEU A 77 -7.56 -10.44 5.29
CA LEU A 77 -7.21 -9.50 6.35
C LEU A 77 -7.37 -8.06 5.83
N LEU A 78 -8.28 -7.29 6.40
CA LEU A 78 -8.54 -5.92 5.98
C LEU A 78 -8.21 -4.91 7.08
N HIS A 79 -7.26 -4.01 6.77
CA HIS A 79 -6.79 -2.96 7.67
C HIS A 79 -7.78 -1.81 7.78
N GLY A 80 -7.56 -0.93 8.76
CA GLY A 80 -8.26 0.34 8.93
C GLY A 80 -7.33 1.55 8.91
N GLU A 81 -7.84 2.70 9.32
CA GLU A 81 -7.09 3.94 9.40
C GLU A 81 -6.27 3.98 10.70
N PRO A 82 -5.03 4.52 10.68
CA PRO A 82 -4.25 5.02 9.54
C PRO A 82 -3.27 4.00 8.98
N THR A 83 -3.61 2.71 9.02
CA THR A 83 -2.72 1.60 8.69
C THR A 83 -2.84 1.15 7.23
N TRP A 84 -2.15 0.07 6.88
CA TRP A 84 -2.15 -0.62 5.60
C TRP A 84 -1.70 -2.08 5.82
N SER A 85 -1.51 -2.88 4.80
CA SER A 85 -1.15 -4.31 4.93
C SER A 85 0.06 -4.57 5.85
N TYR A 86 0.93 -3.60 6.06
CA TYR A 86 2.04 -3.66 7.04
C TYR A 86 1.58 -3.98 8.47
N LEU A 87 0.34 -3.62 8.83
CA LEU A 87 -0.26 -3.97 10.13
C LEU A 87 -0.15 -5.46 10.41
N PHE A 88 -0.43 -6.27 9.39
CA PHE A 88 -0.54 -7.73 9.51
C PHE A 88 0.78 -8.48 9.30
N ARG A 89 1.91 -7.77 9.08
CA ARG A 89 3.20 -8.37 8.74
C ARG A 89 3.67 -9.51 9.64
N LYS A 90 3.24 -9.51 10.92
CA LYS A 90 3.56 -10.56 11.88
C LYS A 90 2.51 -11.65 11.98
N MET A 91 1.28 -11.38 11.53
CA MET A 91 0.22 -12.38 11.46
C MET A 91 0.36 -13.27 10.23
N ILE A 92 0.76 -12.68 9.10
CA ILE A 92 0.89 -13.40 7.83
C ILE A 92 1.73 -14.69 7.99
N PRO A 93 2.98 -14.67 8.50
CA PRO A 93 3.77 -15.88 8.60
C PRO A 93 3.15 -16.93 9.54
N VAL A 94 2.49 -16.52 10.62
CA VAL A 94 1.82 -17.45 11.54
C VAL A 94 0.68 -18.20 10.83
N LEU A 95 -0.09 -17.49 10.00
CA LEU A 95 -1.22 -18.06 9.29
C LEU A 95 -0.76 -18.94 8.11
N THR A 96 0.27 -18.51 7.38
CA THR A 96 0.82 -19.31 6.27
C THR A 96 1.54 -20.56 6.76
N ASP A 97 2.24 -20.49 7.90
CA ASP A 97 2.86 -21.66 8.55
C ASP A 97 1.81 -22.66 9.04
N ALA A 98 0.60 -22.19 9.37
CA ALA A 98 -0.55 -23.04 9.68
C ALA A 98 -1.24 -23.64 8.44
N GLY A 99 -0.75 -23.31 7.22
CA GLY A 99 -1.24 -23.88 5.97
C GLY A 99 -2.34 -23.07 5.28
N HIS A 100 -2.62 -21.84 5.72
CA HIS A 100 -3.63 -20.99 5.10
C HIS A 100 -3.08 -20.12 3.97
N ARG A 101 -3.92 -19.82 2.98
CA ARG A 101 -3.69 -18.72 2.04
C ARG A 101 -4.11 -17.41 2.70
N VAL A 102 -3.28 -16.37 2.62
CA VAL A 102 -3.52 -15.09 3.30
C VAL A 102 -3.56 -13.96 2.29
N ILE A 103 -4.70 -13.29 2.17
CA ILE A 103 -4.91 -12.16 1.28
C ILE A 103 -5.00 -10.88 2.10
N VAL A 104 -4.17 -9.89 1.78
CA VAL A 104 -4.08 -8.64 2.55
C VAL A 104 -4.01 -7.44 1.61
N PRO A 105 -5.15 -6.86 1.22
CA PRO A 105 -5.14 -5.67 0.38
C PRO A 105 -4.81 -4.40 1.17
N ASP A 106 -4.34 -3.38 0.44
CA ASP A 106 -4.37 -1.98 0.86
C ASP A 106 -5.61 -1.31 0.26
N MET A 107 -6.46 -0.74 1.11
CA MET A 107 -7.59 0.07 0.62
C MET A 107 -7.10 1.29 -0.16
N ILE A 108 -7.91 1.81 -1.07
CA ILE A 108 -7.63 3.05 -1.80
C ILE A 108 -7.40 4.19 -0.78
N GLY A 109 -6.33 4.96 -0.99
CA GLY A 109 -5.87 5.96 -0.04
C GLY A 109 -4.69 5.52 0.84
N PHE A 110 -4.44 4.22 0.94
CA PHE A 110 -3.46 3.65 1.87
C PHE A 110 -2.35 2.85 1.17
N GLY A 111 -1.25 2.67 1.89
CA GLY A 111 -0.13 1.82 1.51
C GLY A 111 0.33 2.00 0.07
N LYS A 112 0.43 0.89 -0.65
CA LYS A 112 0.88 0.83 -2.05
C LYS A 112 -0.26 0.99 -3.07
N SER A 113 -1.53 1.05 -2.62
CA SER A 113 -2.68 1.38 -3.48
C SER A 113 -2.69 2.85 -3.90
N ASP A 114 -3.38 3.16 -4.98
CA ASP A 114 -3.58 4.52 -5.46
C ASP A 114 -4.39 5.37 -4.47
N LYS A 115 -4.29 6.68 -4.60
CA LYS A 115 -4.88 7.65 -3.68
C LYS A 115 -5.57 8.76 -4.45
N PHE A 116 -6.78 9.12 -4.08
CA PHE A 116 -7.41 10.32 -4.64
C PHE A 116 -6.79 11.58 -4.04
N ILE A 117 -6.65 12.62 -4.88
CA ILE A 117 -6.24 13.96 -4.44
C ILE A 117 -7.38 14.60 -3.63
N SER A 118 -8.60 14.46 -4.11
CA SER A 118 -9.78 15.04 -3.48
C SER A 118 -10.36 14.09 -2.42
N LYS A 119 -10.54 14.59 -1.20
CA LYS A 119 -11.21 13.84 -0.13
C LYS A 119 -12.67 13.50 -0.45
N HIS A 120 -13.30 14.22 -1.38
CA HIS A 120 -14.68 14.00 -1.79
C HIS A 120 -14.88 12.78 -2.69
N ASP A 121 -13.76 12.23 -3.24
CA ASP A 121 -13.78 11.03 -4.08
C ASP A 121 -13.73 9.74 -3.24
N TYR A 122 -13.45 9.87 -1.93
CA TYR A 122 -13.55 8.76 -1.00
C TYR A 122 -14.97 8.61 -0.47
N SER A 123 -15.50 7.41 -0.53
CA SER A 123 -16.76 7.07 0.11
C SER A 123 -16.72 5.64 0.66
N TYR A 124 -17.56 5.36 1.65
CA TYR A 124 -17.72 4.03 2.21
C TYR A 124 -18.12 3.01 1.13
N GLU A 125 -19.09 3.38 0.29
CA GLU A 125 -19.56 2.55 -0.81
C GLU A 125 -18.47 2.25 -1.84
N HIS A 126 -17.61 3.23 -2.14
CA HIS A 126 -16.49 3.03 -3.06
C HIS A 126 -15.51 1.97 -2.54
N HIS A 127 -15.14 2.03 -1.26
CA HIS A 127 -14.28 1.02 -0.64
C HIS A 127 -14.90 -0.38 -0.68
N ILE A 128 -16.22 -0.50 -0.42
CA ILE A 128 -16.94 -1.77 -0.52
C ILE A 128 -16.86 -2.32 -1.95
N ASN A 129 -17.16 -1.50 -2.95
CA ASN A 129 -17.19 -1.92 -4.35
C ASN A 129 -15.81 -2.38 -4.84
N ILE A 130 -14.74 -1.67 -4.48
CA ILE A 130 -13.36 -2.07 -4.78
C ILE A 130 -13.01 -3.42 -4.13
N MET A 131 -13.34 -3.61 -2.86
CA MET A 131 -13.04 -4.85 -2.15
C MET A 131 -13.87 -6.03 -2.65
N LYS A 132 -15.13 -5.81 -3.00
CA LYS A 132 -15.97 -6.84 -3.63
C LYS A 132 -15.39 -7.30 -4.97
N GLU A 133 -15.01 -6.35 -5.82
CA GLU A 133 -14.40 -6.66 -7.12
C GLU A 133 -13.07 -7.41 -6.94
N LEU A 134 -12.25 -7.02 -5.96
CA LEU A 134 -11.01 -7.72 -5.64
C LEU A 134 -11.28 -9.18 -5.24
N VAL A 135 -12.20 -9.41 -4.30
CA VAL A 135 -12.58 -10.75 -3.80
C VAL A 135 -13.11 -11.61 -4.95
N GLN A 136 -13.99 -11.06 -5.80
CA GLN A 136 -14.53 -11.76 -6.96
C GLN A 136 -13.45 -12.14 -7.97
N ARG A 137 -12.56 -11.21 -8.31
CA ARG A 137 -11.50 -11.45 -9.30
C ARG A 137 -10.38 -12.38 -8.81
N LEU A 138 -10.20 -12.49 -7.50
CA LEU A 138 -9.31 -13.47 -6.87
C LEU A 138 -9.99 -14.81 -6.62
N ASP A 139 -11.29 -14.94 -6.95
CA ASP A 139 -12.11 -16.12 -6.74
C ASP A 139 -12.01 -16.66 -5.30
N LEU A 140 -12.17 -15.76 -4.33
CA LEU A 140 -12.07 -16.12 -2.92
C LEU A 140 -13.39 -16.72 -2.43
N ASN A 141 -13.42 -18.03 -2.27
CA ASN A 141 -14.54 -18.78 -1.75
C ASN A 141 -14.21 -19.30 -0.35
N ASP A 142 -15.23 -19.59 0.48
CA ASP A 142 -15.09 -20.13 1.84
C ASP A 142 -14.07 -19.37 2.71
N THR A 143 -14.04 -18.05 2.53
CA THR A 143 -13.03 -17.16 3.10
C THR A 143 -13.29 -16.86 4.58
N THR A 144 -12.28 -17.04 5.42
CA THR A 144 -12.28 -16.47 6.78
C THR A 144 -11.92 -14.98 6.71
N PHE A 145 -12.78 -14.13 7.23
CA PHE A 145 -12.57 -12.69 7.26
C PHE A 145 -12.08 -12.21 8.63
N PHE A 146 -11.06 -11.35 8.63
CA PHE A 146 -10.60 -10.60 9.79
C PHE A 146 -10.43 -9.12 9.41
N GLY A 147 -11.14 -8.24 10.08
CA GLY A 147 -11.08 -6.78 9.86
C GLY A 147 -10.70 -6.01 11.12
N GLN A 148 -9.97 -4.93 10.95
CA GLN A 148 -9.61 -4.00 12.01
C GLN A 148 -10.11 -2.61 11.64
N ASP A 149 -10.79 -1.90 12.59
CA ASP A 149 -11.29 -0.52 12.43
C ASP A 149 -12.17 -0.37 11.16
N TRP A 150 -11.88 0.56 10.24
CA TRP A 150 -12.56 0.72 8.96
C TRP A 150 -12.58 -0.56 8.12
N GLY A 151 -11.52 -1.37 8.23
CA GLY A 151 -11.50 -2.68 7.57
C GLY A 151 -12.61 -3.59 8.06
N GLY A 152 -12.97 -3.53 9.35
CA GLY A 152 -14.13 -4.23 9.89
C GLY A 152 -15.44 -3.76 9.29
N LEU A 153 -15.66 -2.44 9.20
CA LEU A 153 -16.88 -1.88 8.62
C LEU A 153 -17.03 -2.23 7.14
N VAL A 154 -15.98 -2.01 6.35
CA VAL A 154 -15.99 -2.32 4.90
C VAL A 154 -16.12 -3.82 4.66
N GLY A 155 -15.28 -4.62 5.34
CA GLY A 155 -15.22 -6.07 5.08
C GLY A 155 -16.47 -6.82 5.52
N LEU A 156 -17.08 -6.48 6.66
CA LEU A 156 -18.36 -7.09 7.07
C LEU A 156 -19.49 -6.78 6.09
N ARG A 157 -19.47 -5.60 5.48
CA ARG A 157 -20.42 -5.25 4.42
C ARG A 157 -20.16 -6.06 3.14
N VAL A 158 -18.88 -6.24 2.76
CA VAL A 158 -18.50 -7.11 1.63
C VAL A 158 -19.03 -8.54 1.87
N VAL A 159 -18.76 -9.12 3.05
CA VAL A 159 -19.24 -10.47 3.41
C VAL A 159 -20.75 -10.59 3.39
N ALA A 160 -21.49 -9.55 3.80
CA ALA A 160 -22.95 -9.57 3.83
C ALA A 160 -23.59 -9.47 2.43
N GLU A 161 -22.86 -8.99 1.42
CA GLU A 161 -23.37 -8.75 0.07
C GLU A 161 -22.85 -9.76 -0.98
N MET A 162 -22.00 -10.67 -0.57
CA MET A 162 -21.45 -11.75 -1.42
C MET A 162 -22.00 -13.12 -1.02
#